data_b16554ec5e4cf2e474227f44748aaddf
#
_entry.id   b16554ec5e4cf2e474227f44748aaddf
#
_cell.length_a   1.000
_cell.length_b   1.000
_cell.length_c   1.000
_cell.angle_alpha   90.00
_cell.angle_beta   90.00
_cell.angle_gamma   90.00
#
_symmetry.space_group_name_H-M   'P 1'
#
loop_
_entity.id
_entity.type
_entity.pdbx_description
1 polymer ?
#
loop_
_entity_poly.entity_id
_entity_poly.type
_entity_poly.pdbx_seq_one_letter_code
_entity_poly.pdbx_strand_id
1 'polypeptide(L)'
;MEKHITKKKNERSFILLGFASITILFFLYSRIQDLLVTPEMIESLERLAAGFYLLLLISFGSIVYGIYRYHQRKAIEKPSGLLSVIARVTWNNKSRKIFVATFVTYGIFFSFTSGIIVYQPDVVFSYHYDAIVPSAHVNTCCGDPGYMPEIIVYITEHVGLQIIPVNLVLVIVVAYLVGFNTSLAASAFSITKKTGGLSGVGATTGLFIACPTCISTFFAIFVGSSSVVTFTVLLTQLQTLFIGITIPILLIAPLIIAKKIQRQNDKCGEC
;
A
#
# COMPACT_ATOMS: atom_id res chain seq x y z
N MET A 1 -25.39 -30.00 -1.63
CA MET A 1 -24.40 -29.68 -0.56
C MET A 1 -22.94 -29.62 -1.05
N GLU A 2 -22.63 -30.35 -2.11
CA GLU A 2 -21.29 -30.48 -2.72
C GLU A 2 -20.80 -29.23 -3.48
N LYS A 3 -21.70 -28.45 -4.09
CA LYS A 3 -21.37 -27.19 -4.83
C LYS A 3 -20.81 -26.05 -3.94
N HIS A 4 -20.98 -26.10 -2.62
CA HIS A 4 -20.48 -25.09 -1.69
C HIS A 4 -19.02 -25.31 -1.27
N ILE A 5 -18.53 -26.56 -1.36
CA ILE A 5 -17.18 -26.93 -0.90
C ILE A 5 -16.12 -26.58 -1.96
N THR A 6 -16.43 -26.71 -3.23
CA THR A 6 -15.52 -26.37 -4.34
C THR A 6 -15.29 -24.88 -4.47
N LYS A 7 -16.26 -24.04 -4.09
CA LYS A 7 -16.14 -22.57 -4.12
C LYS A 7 -15.19 -21.99 -3.05
N LYS A 8 -14.88 -22.79 -2.01
CA LYS A 8 -14.01 -22.38 -0.90
C LYS A 8 -12.51 -22.31 -1.28
N LYS A 9 -12.10 -23.08 -2.30
CA LYS A 9 -10.70 -23.22 -2.72
C LYS A 9 -10.20 -22.05 -3.60
N ASN A 10 -11.10 -21.44 -4.39
CA ASN A 10 -10.69 -20.48 -5.42
C ASN A 10 -10.29 -19.09 -4.91
N GLU A 11 -10.86 -18.59 -3.81
CA GLU A 11 -10.61 -17.22 -3.34
C GLU A 11 -9.18 -17.04 -2.83
N ARG A 12 -8.67 -18.00 -2.05
CA ARG A 12 -7.27 -17.98 -1.57
C ARG A 12 -6.30 -18.18 -2.73
N SER A 13 -6.70 -18.97 -3.72
CA SER A 13 -5.91 -19.20 -4.91
C SER A 13 -5.68 -17.90 -5.71
N PHE A 14 -6.70 -17.05 -5.86
CA PHE A 14 -6.55 -15.75 -6.53
C PHE A 14 -5.55 -14.83 -5.82
N ILE A 15 -5.57 -14.80 -4.48
CA ILE A 15 -4.63 -13.99 -3.70
C ILE A 15 -3.21 -14.53 -3.87
N LEU A 16 -3.02 -15.86 -3.71
CA LEU A 16 -1.71 -16.49 -3.83
C LEU A 16 -1.14 -16.36 -5.25
N LEU A 17 -1.97 -16.56 -6.28
CA LEU A 17 -1.57 -16.38 -7.67
C LEU A 17 -1.16 -14.95 -7.96
N GLY A 18 -1.89 -13.96 -7.44
CA GLY A 18 -1.55 -12.56 -7.62
C GLY A 18 -0.18 -12.21 -7.00
N PHE A 19 0.09 -12.63 -5.77
CA PHE A 19 1.39 -12.42 -5.13
C PHE A 19 2.52 -13.18 -5.84
N ALA A 20 2.30 -14.44 -6.20
CA ALA A 20 3.27 -15.23 -6.93
C ALA A 20 3.58 -14.60 -8.29
N SER A 21 2.56 -14.10 -9.00
CA SER A 21 2.73 -13.41 -10.29
C SER A 21 3.58 -12.15 -10.14
N ILE A 22 3.34 -11.31 -9.13
CA ILE A 22 4.16 -10.10 -8.89
C ILE A 22 5.61 -10.48 -8.61
N THR A 23 5.85 -11.47 -7.76
CA THR A 23 7.21 -11.93 -7.42
C THR A 23 7.94 -12.46 -8.66
N ILE A 24 7.26 -13.28 -9.46
CA ILE A 24 7.82 -13.84 -10.70
C ILE A 24 8.12 -12.73 -11.71
N LEU A 25 7.22 -11.75 -11.86
CA LEU A 25 7.42 -10.62 -12.77
C LEU A 25 8.66 -9.82 -12.40
N PHE A 26 8.86 -9.49 -11.12
CA PHE A 26 10.02 -8.74 -10.67
C PHE A 26 11.32 -9.51 -10.91
N PHE A 27 11.33 -10.80 -10.57
CA PHE A 27 12.49 -11.65 -10.78
C PHE A 27 12.80 -11.85 -12.27
N LEU A 28 11.78 -12.10 -13.09
CA LEU A 28 11.95 -12.34 -14.52
C LEU A 28 12.43 -11.08 -15.24
N TYR A 29 11.82 -9.92 -14.96
CA TYR A 29 12.24 -8.66 -15.56
C TYR A 29 13.68 -8.29 -15.22
N SER A 30 14.06 -8.44 -13.95
CA SER A 30 15.43 -8.20 -13.50
C SER A 30 16.46 -9.06 -14.25
N ARG A 31 16.11 -10.30 -14.60
CA ARG A 31 17.01 -11.18 -15.38
C ARG A 31 17.07 -10.82 -16.86
N ILE A 32 15.93 -10.41 -17.42
CA ILE A 32 15.84 -10.09 -18.85
C ILE A 32 16.54 -8.76 -19.16
N GLN A 33 16.39 -7.75 -18.30
CA GLN A 33 17.04 -6.44 -18.52
C GLN A 33 18.56 -6.55 -18.65
N ASP A 34 19.21 -7.47 -17.91
CA ASP A 34 20.67 -7.65 -17.93
C ASP A 34 21.15 -8.33 -19.23
N LEU A 35 20.26 -9.05 -19.91
CA LEU A 35 20.57 -9.79 -21.15
C LEU A 35 20.38 -8.97 -22.42
N LEU A 36 19.57 -7.91 -22.38
CA LEU A 36 19.04 -7.22 -23.55
C LEU A 36 19.61 -5.78 -23.72
N VAL A 37 20.82 -5.51 -23.23
CA VAL A 37 21.41 -4.15 -23.29
C VAL A 37 22.10 -3.93 -24.61
N THR A 38 21.36 -3.89 -25.73
CA THR A 38 21.88 -3.42 -27.02
C THR A 38 20.98 -2.32 -27.57
N PRO A 39 21.52 -1.29 -28.25
CA PRO A 39 20.72 -0.17 -28.77
C PRO A 39 19.56 -0.58 -29.68
N GLU A 40 19.74 -1.69 -30.41
CA GLU A 40 18.74 -2.22 -31.34
C GLU A 40 17.53 -2.87 -30.62
N MET A 41 17.66 -3.14 -29.33
CA MET A 41 16.62 -3.84 -28.54
C MET A 41 15.77 -2.90 -27.68
N ILE A 42 15.98 -1.60 -27.72
CA ILE A 42 15.24 -0.60 -26.89
C ILE A 42 13.74 -0.71 -27.14
N GLU A 43 13.31 -0.78 -28.40
CA GLU A 43 11.89 -0.91 -28.74
C GLU A 43 11.27 -2.20 -28.19
N SER A 44 12.03 -3.28 -28.19
CA SER A 44 11.57 -4.57 -27.61
C SER A 44 11.44 -4.49 -26.10
N LEU A 45 12.34 -3.76 -25.43
CA LEU A 45 12.28 -3.54 -23.98
C LEU A 45 11.10 -2.64 -23.59
N GLU A 46 10.76 -1.63 -24.38
CA GLU A 46 9.56 -0.79 -24.12
C GLU A 46 8.28 -1.61 -24.22
N ARG A 47 8.16 -2.49 -25.22
CA ARG A 47 7.02 -3.41 -25.33
C ARG A 47 6.96 -4.38 -24.15
N LEU A 48 8.11 -4.89 -23.71
CA LEU A 48 8.24 -5.74 -22.53
C LEU A 48 7.81 -4.99 -21.25
N ALA A 49 8.21 -3.72 -21.10
CA ALA A 49 7.80 -2.86 -20.01
C ALA A 49 6.28 -2.63 -19.97
N ALA A 50 5.66 -2.39 -21.13
CA ALA A 50 4.21 -2.27 -21.23
C ALA A 50 3.51 -3.58 -20.80
N GLY A 51 4.02 -4.72 -21.25
CA GLY A 51 3.54 -6.05 -20.82
C GLY A 51 3.70 -6.28 -19.32
N PHE A 52 4.81 -5.85 -18.74
CA PHE A 52 5.08 -5.93 -17.31
C PHE A 52 4.03 -5.16 -16.49
N TYR A 53 3.74 -3.90 -16.82
CA TYR A 53 2.74 -3.11 -16.12
C TYR A 53 1.33 -3.66 -16.29
N LEU A 54 0.98 -4.15 -17.47
CA LEU A 54 -0.32 -4.78 -17.72
C LEU A 54 -0.49 -6.03 -16.84
N LEU A 55 0.51 -6.90 -16.76
CA LEU A 55 0.48 -8.07 -15.90
C LEU A 55 0.49 -7.71 -14.41
N LEU A 56 1.18 -6.65 -14.04
CA LEU A 56 1.17 -6.12 -12.66
C LEU A 56 -0.24 -5.66 -12.27
N LEU A 57 -0.93 -4.92 -13.14
CA LEU A 57 -2.32 -4.49 -12.91
C LEU A 57 -3.29 -5.67 -12.82
N ILE A 58 -3.15 -6.67 -13.69
CA ILE A 58 -3.96 -7.90 -13.62
C ILE A 58 -3.72 -8.64 -12.31
N SER A 59 -2.46 -8.71 -11.85
CA SER A 59 -2.09 -9.36 -10.59
C SER A 59 -2.71 -8.63 -9.39
N PHE A 60 -2.66 -7.30 -9.36
CA PHE A 60 -3.37 -6.51 -8.35
C PHE A 60 -4.88 -6.70 -8.41
N GLY A 61 -5.47 -6.70 -9.60
CA GLY A 61 -6.89 -6.98 -9.79
C GLY A 61 -7.29 -8.35 -9.22
N SER A 62 -6.47 -9.36 -9.43
CA SER A 62 -6.66 -10.72 -8.88
C SER A 62 -6.62 -10.72 -7.34
N ILE A 63 -5.64 -10.02 -6.73
CA ILE A 63 -5.53 -9.90 -5.28
C ILE A 63 -6.75 -9.19 -4.70
N VAL A 64 -7.11 -8.03 -5.24
CA VAL A 64 -8.26 -7.22 -4.78
C VAL A 64 -9.56 -8.03 -4.89
N TYR A 65 -9.78 -8.71 -6.01
CA TYR A 65 -10.94 -9.57 -6.20
C TYR A 65 -10.97 -10.72 -5.19
N GLY A 66 -9.84 -11.40 -4.98
CA GLY A 66 -9.71 -12.47 -4.01
C GLY A 66 -10.01 -12.02 -2.58
N ILE A 67 -9.44 -10.88 -2.16
CA ILE A 67 -9.67 -10.27 -0.84
C ILE A 67 -11.15 -9.85 -0.69
N TYR A 68 -11.72 -9.18 -1.68
CA TYR A 68 -13.13 -8.77 -1.68
C TYR A 68 -14.07 -9.96 -1.49
N ARG A 69 -13.91 -11.01 -2.27
CA ARG A 69 -14.71 -12.24 -2.18
C ARG A 69 -14.53 -12.94 -0.84
N TYR A 70 -13.30 -13.00 -0.33
CA TYR A 70 -12.99 -13.59 0.96
C TYR A 70 -13.68 -12.83 2.10
N HIS A 71 -13.59 -11.50 2.12
CA HIS A 71 -14.24 -10.64 3.12
C HIS A 71 -15.77 -10.75 3.05
N GLN A 72 -16.36 -10.71 1.85
CA GLN A 72 -17.81 -10.86 1.65
C GLN A 72 -18.32 -12.17 2.27
N ARG A 73 -17.64 -13.28 1.99
CA ARG A 73 -18.02 -14.58 2.53
C ARG A 73 -17.91 -14.62 4.05
N LYS A 74 -16.77 -14.14 4.58
CA LYS A 74 -16.51 -14.14 6.03
C LYS A 74 -17.46 -13.21 6.81
N ALA A 75 -17.98 -12.15 6.21
CA ALA A 75 -18.97 -11.27 6.82
C ALA A 75 -20.33 -11.95 6.98
N ILE A 76 -20.69 -12.93 6.09
CA ILE A 76 -21.97 -13.64 6.10
C ILE A 76 -21.90 -14.90 6.99
N GLU A 77 -20.73 -15.54 7.12
CA GLU A 77 -20.54 -16.73 7.97
C GLU A 77 -20.81 -16.40 9.46
N LYS A 78 -21.26 -17.43 10.23
CA LYS A 78 -21.43 -17.30 11.69
C LYS A 78 -20.08 -16.89 12.32
N PRO A 79 -20.08 -16.06 13.39
CA PRO A 79 -18.87 -15.59 14.04
C PRO A 79 -18.15 -16.73 14.75
N SER A 80 -17.26 -17.41 14.04
CA SER A 80 -16.48 -18.55 14.56
C SER A 80 -15.00 -18.22 14.78
N GLY A 81 -14.58 -16.94 14.66
CA GLY A 81 -13.17 -16.55 14.86
C GLY A 81 -12.90 -15.09 14.60
N LEU A 82 -11.67 -14.64 14.93
CA LEU A 82 -11.22 -13.26 14.80
C LEU A 82 -11.41 -12.68 13.39
N LEU A 83 -11.15 -13.48 12.35
CA LEU A 83 -11.31 -13.05 10.95
C LEU A 83 -12.76 -12.76 10.55
N SER A 84 -13.73 -13.47 11.14
CA SER A 84 -15.16 -13.19 10.87
C SER A 84 -15.61 -11.91 11.59
N VAL A 85 -15.08 -11.62 12.77
CA VAL A 85 -15.31 -10.34 13.47
C VAL A 85 -14.76 -9.19 12.66
N ILE A 86 -13.51 -9.29 12.19
CA ILE A 86 -12.87 -8.30 11.33
C ILE A 86 -13.72 -8.06 10.06
N ALA A 87 -14.06 -9.13 9.35
CA ALA A 87 -14.83 -9.02 8.10
C ALA A 87 -16.20 -8.35 8.31
N ARG A 88 -16.91 -8.68 9.37
CA ARG A 88 -18.21 -8.08 9.68
C ARG A 88 -18.11 -6.61 10.04
N VAL A 89 -17.12 -6.23 10.83
CA VAL A 89 -16.87 -4.84 11.23
C VAL A 89 -16.49 -3.98 10.03
N THR A 90 -15.62 -4.47 9.17
CA THR A 90 -15.15 -3.73 7.99
C THR A 90 -16.16 -3.69 6.85
N TRP A 91 -17.14 -4.62 6.81
CA TRP A 91 -18.19 -4.65 5.79
C TRP A 91 -19.32 -3.63 6.02
N ASN A 92 -19.34 -2.94 7.16
CA ASN A 92 -20.31 -1.88 7.44
C ASN A 92 -20.08 -0.67 6.50
N ASN A 93 -21.17 -0.02 6.04
CA ASN A 93 -21.09 1.14 5.14
C ASN A 93 -20.26 2.29 5.70
N LYS A 94 -20.30 2.55 7.00
CA LYS A 94 -19.48 3.58 7.66
C LYS A 94 -17.98 3.20 7.58
N SER A 95 -17.64 1.97 7.92
CA SER A 95 -16.26 1.46 7.85
C SER A 95 -15.72 1.50 6.43
N ARG A 96 -16.51 1.15 5.42
CA ARG A 96 -16.09 1.21 4.01
C ARG A 96 -15.79 2.63 3.55
N LYS A 97 -16.61 3.62 3.95
CA LYS A 97 -16.35 5.04 3.64
C LYS A 97 -15.05 5.51 4.30
N ILE A 98 -14.82 5.17 5.57
CA ILE A 98 -13.57 5.50 6.28
C ILE A 98 -12.38 4.83 5.61
N PHE A 99 -12.51 3.54 5.26
CA PHE A 99 -11.46 2.81 4.55
C PHE A 99 -11.07 3.50 3.23
N VAL A 100 -12.05 3.80 2.37
CA VAL A 100 -11.80 4.44 1.07
C VAL A 100 -11.19 5.83 1.24
N ALA A 101 -11.75 6.65 2.13
CA ALA A 101 -11.23 7.99 2.41
C ALA A 101 -9.78 7.92 2.90
N THR A 102 -9.47 7.06 3.88
CA THR A 102 -8.11 6.91 4.40
C THR A 102 -7.17 6.31 3.36
N PHE A 103 -7.61 5.31 2.60
CA PHE A 103 -6.81 4.69 1.52
C PHE A 103 -6.38 5.73 0.49
N VAL A 104 -7.32 6.55 0.01
CA VAL A 104 -7.02 7.58 -1.00
C VAL A 104 -6.14 8.68 -0.43
N THR A 105 -6.50 9.25 0.74
CA THR A 105 -5.73 10.33 1.35
C THR A 105 -4.31 9.89 1.69
N TYR A 106 -4.19 8.72 2.30
CA TYR A 106 -2.87 8.17 2.65
C TYR A 106 -2.07 7.76 1.42
N GLY A 107 -2.72 7.19 0.40
CA GLY A 107 -2.10 6.84 -0.87
C GLY A 107 -1.49 8.05 -1.57
N ILE A 108 -2.24 9.16 -1.66
CA ILE A 108 -1.74 10.42 -2.22
C ILE A 108 -0.56 10.95 -1.39
N PHE A 109 -0.71 11.02 -0.06
CA PHE A 109 0.35 11.47 0.83
C PHE A 109 1.62 10.62 0.68
N PHE A 110 1.46 9.29 0.68
CA PHE A 110 2.59 8.38 0.54
C PHE A 110 3.21 8.41 -0.87
N SER A 111 2.43 8.74 -1.91
CA SER A 111 2.96 8.95 -3.27
C SER A 111 3.90 10.16 -3.36
N PHE A 112 3.64 11.22 -2.60
CA PHE A 112 4.58 12.34 -2.48
C PHE A 112 5.85 11.93 -1.72
N THR A 113 5.73 11.23 -0.60
CA THR A 113 6.87 10.86 0.23
C THR A 113 7.73 9.75 -0.36
N SER A 114 7.17 8.90 -1.22
CA SER A 114 7.88 7.83 -1.93
C SER A 114 8.49 8.27 -3.28
N GLY A 115 8.29 9.55 -3.65
CA GLY A 115 8.82 10.09 -4.91
C GLY A 115 8.05 9.67 -6.16
N ILE A 116 6.84 9.07 -6.01
CA ILE A 116 5.97 8.81 -7.17
C ILE A 116 5.44 10.13 -7.74
N ILE A 117 5.04 11.06 -6.87
CA ILE A 117 4.69 12.42 -7.26
C ILE A 117 5.87 13.31 -6.89
N VAL A 118 6.51 13.89 -7.90
CA VAL A 118 7.68 14.76 -7.75
C VAL A 118 7.25 16.19 -7.99
N TYR A 119 7.52 17.06 -7.02
CA TYR A 119 7.33 18.49 -7.13
C TYR A 119 8.65 19.20 -6.79
N GLN A 120 9.24 19.88 -7.75
CA GLN A 120 10.51 20.59 -7.62
C GLN A 120 10.35 22.04 -8.09
N PRO A 121 10.00 22.97 -7.19
CA PRO A 121 9.73 24.37 -7.56
C PRO A 121 10.98 25.11 -8.08
N ASP A 122 12.17 24.70 -7.62
CA ASP A 122 13.45 25.35 -7.99
C ASP A 122 14.12 24.74 -9.23
N VAL A 123 13.53 23.67 -9.81
CA VAL A 123 14.07 22.96 -10.96
C VAL A 123 13.09 23.03 -12.12
N VAL A 124 13.54 23.57 -13.26
CA VAL A 124 12.81 23.58 -14.52
C VAL A 124 13.23 22.35 -15.32
N PHE A 125 12.32 21.41 -15.53
CA PHE A 125 12.64 20.10 -16.12
C PHE A 125 13.16 20.20 -17.55
N SER A 126 12.61 21.10 -18.38
CA SER A 126 13.11 21.32 -19.73
C SER A 126 14.55 21.84 -19.77
N TYR A 127 14.95 22.66 -18.79
CA TYR A 127 16.29 23.22 -18.73
C TYR A 127 17.31 22.25 -18.06
N HIS A 128 16.88 21.56 -17.01
CA HIS A 128 17.78 20.75 -16.18
C HIS A 128 17.99 19.33 -16.72
N TYR A 129 16.95 18.78 -17.34
CA TYR A 129 16.93 17.39 -17.84
C TYR A 129 16.76 17.32 -19.36
N ASP A 130 16.78 18.46 -20.06
CA ASP A 130 16.48 18.55 -21.50
C ASP A 130 15.16 17.85 -21.88
N ALA A 131 14.19 17.90 -20.94
CA ALA A 131 12.95 17.18 -21.08
C ALA A 131 11.93 17.99 -21.90
N ILE A 132 11.28 17.32 -22.83
CA ILE A 132 10.12 17.90 -23.51
C ILE A 132 8.95 17.86 -22.54
N VAL A 133 8.29 19.00 -22.29
CA VAL A 133 7.15 19.08 -21.36
C VAL A 133 5.91 19.53 -22.12
N PRO A 134 4.78 18.80 -22.07
CA PRO A 134 4.59 17.51 -21.39
C PRO A 134 5.15 16.32 -22.18
N SER A 135 5.70 15.35 -21.50
CA SER A 135 6.15 14.10 -22.11
C SER A 135 6.09 12.91 -21.13
N ALA A 136 6.15 11.71 -21.70
CA ALA A 136 6.28 10.48 -20.93
C ALA A 136 7.26 9.56 -21.63
N HIS A 137 8.14 8.94 -20.85
CA HIS A 137 9.09 7.95 -21.34
C HIS A 137 9.27 6.81 -20.34
N VAL A 138 9.76 5.69 -20.83
CA VAL A 138 10.00 4.50 -20.00
C VAL A 138 11.49 4.24 -19.96
N ASN A 139 12.04 4.21 -18.76
CA ASN A 139 13.40 3.76 -18.52
C ASN A 139 13.37 2.23 -18.32
N THR A 140 13.98 1.50 -19.23
CA THR A 140 13.75 0.05 -19.34
C THR A 140 14.85 -0.81 -18.76
N CYS A 141 16.05 -0.26 -18.48
CA CYS A 141 17.19 -1.07 -18.04
C CYS A 141 17.98 -0.48 -16.88
N CYS A 142 18.88 -1.31 -16.39
CA CYS A 142 20.04 -0.93 -15.59
C CYS A 142 19.73 -0.55 -14.13
N GLY A 143 18.68 -1.11 -13.54
CA GLY A 143 18.32 -0.93 -12.14
C GLY A 143 18.22 -2.23 -11.34
N ASP A 144 18.22 -2.09 -10.01
CA ASP A 144 18.02 -3.19 -9.08
C ASP A 144 16.65 -3.86 -9.27
N PRO A 145 16.46 -5.11 -8.82
CA PRO A 145 15.19 -5.83 -8.92
C PRO A 145 14.02 -5.05 -8.31
N GLY A 146 12.99 -4.80 -9.14
CA GLY A 146 11.79 -4.04 -8.73
C GLY A 146 11.89 -2.53 -8.97
N TYR A 147 13.04 -2.00 -9.36
CA TYR A 147 13.18 -0.59 -9.73
C TYR A 147 12.85 -0.35 -11.20
N MET A 148 13.13 -1.34 -12.06
CA MET A 148 12.82 -1.27 -13.49
C MET A 148 11.65 -2.20 -13.86
N PRO A 149 10.90 -1.88 -14.91
CA PRO A 149 10.92 -0.66 -15.73
C PRO A 149 10.32 0.54 -14.99
N GLU A 150 10.92 1.71 -15.15
CA GLU A 150 10.46 2.95 -14.54
C GLU A 150 9.72 3.81 -15.57
N ILE A 151 8.56 4.36 -15.20
CA ILE A 151 7.82 5.32 -16.04
C ILE A 151 8.04 6.71 -15.46
N ILE A 152 8.56 7.62 -16.29
CA ILE A 152 8.74 9.02 -15.97
C ILE A 152 7.79 9.84 -16.83
N VAL A 153 6.97 10.67 -16.17
CA VAL A 153 6.02 11.55 -16.84
C VAL A 153 6.28 12.98 -16.37
N TYR A 154 6.65 13.85 -17.28
CA TYR A 154 6.72 15.30 -17.03
C TYR A 154 5.37 15.91 -17.35
N ILE A 155 4.64 16.40 -16.34
CA ILE A 155 3.31 17.00 -16.49
C ILE A 155 3.45 18.49 -16.73
N THR A 156 4.27 19.14 -15.90
CA THR A 156 4.63 20.56 -16.00
C THR A 156 6.13 20.71 -15.77
N GLU A 157 6.64 21.93 -15.91
CA GLU A 157 8.07 22.26 -15.70
C GLU A 157 8.57 21.93 -14.27
N HIS A 158 7.66 21.74 -13.31
CA HIS A 158 7.99 21.53 -11.90
C HIS A 158 7.30 20.30 -11.29
N VAL A 159 6.36 19.68 -12.03
CA VAL A 159 5.60 18.51 -11.53
C VAL A 159 5.79 17.35 -12.47
N GLY A 160 6.21 16.23 -11.91
CA GLY A 160 6.35 14.97 -12.63
C GLY A 160 5.80 13.79 -11.83
N LEU A 161 5.69 12.66 -12.51
CA LEU A 161 5.43 11.35 -11.90
C LEU A 161 6.60 10.43 -12.22
N GLN A 162 7.10 9.75 -11.21
CA GLN A 162 8.16 8.75 -11.32
C GLN A 162 7.62 7.42 -10.78
N ILE A 163 7.14 6.57 -11.68
CA ILE A 163 6.48 5.32 -11.29
C ILE A 163 7.50 4.19 -11.30
N ILE A 164 8.05 3.91 -10.13
CA ILE A 164 8.92 2.77 -9.88
C ILE A 164 8.05 1.60 -9.40
N PRO A 165 8.15 0.38 -9.98
CA PRO A 165 7.26 -0.73 -9.66
C PRO A 165 7.23 -1.11 -8.18
N VAL A 166 8.37 -1.17 -7.50
CA VAL A 166 8.44 -1.48 -6.07
C VAL A 166 7.75 -0.42 -5.22
N ASN A 167 7.92 0.87 -5.55
CA ASN A 167 7.27 1.97 -4.84
C ASN A 167 5.75 1.93 -5.05
N LEU A 168 5.29 1.64 -6.27
CA LEU A 168 3.87 1.47 -6.56
C LEU A 168 3.23 0.34 -5.73
N VAL A 169 3.91 -0.83 -5.67
CA VAL A 169 3.45 -1.95 -4.82
C VAL A 169 3.39 -1.54 -3.36
N LEU A 170 4.44 -0.88 -2.85
CA LEU A 170 4.50 -0.43 -1.45
C LEU A 170 3.40 0.57 -1.12
N VAL A 171 3.16 1.58 -1.98
CA VAL A 171 2.08 2.57 -1.79
C VAL A 171 0.73 1.87 -1.68
N ILE A 172 0.42 0.95 -2.60
CA ILE A 172 -0.86 0.23 -2.60
C ILE A 172 -1.00 -0.63 -1.34
N VAL A 173 0.03 -1.41 -0.98
CA VAL A 173 -0.01 -2.31 0.19
C VAL A 173 -0.12 -1.52 1.48
N VAL A 174 0.72 -0.50 1.67
CA VAL A 174 0.72 0.28 2.92
C VAL A 174 -0.56 1.11 3.05
N ALA A 175 -1.02 1.79 1.98
CA ALA A 175 -2.28 2.53 2.00
C ALA A 175 -3.47 1.61 2.31
N TYR A 176 -3.49 0.39 1.76
CA TYR A 176 -4.50 -0.62 2.08
C TYR A 176 -4.47 -0.99 3.57
N LEU A 177 -3.29 -1.31 4.11
CA LEU A 177 -3.15 -1.72 5.50
C LEU A 177 -3.50 -0.58 6.47
N VAL A 178 -3.10 0.66 6.18
CA VAL A 178 -3.44 1.84 6.98
C VAL A 178 -4.95 2.10 6.94
N GLY A 179 -5.57 2.13 5.74
CA GLY A 179 -7.00 2.30 5.59
C GLY A 179 -7.81 1.22 6.32
N PHE A 180 -7.36 -0.02 6.25
CA PHE A 180 -7.95 -1.17 6.91
C PHE A 180 -7.89 -1.04 8.44
N ASN A 181 -6.71 -0.72 9.00
CA ASN A 181 -6.52 -0.51 10.42
C ASN A 181 -7.34 0.68 10.94
N THR A 182 -7.38 1.80 10.19
CA THR A 182 -8.15 2.99 10.55
C THR A 182 -9.65 2.69 10.60
N SER A 183 -10.17 1.98 9.60
CA SER A 183 -11.60 1.64 9.56
C SER A 183 -11.99 0.70 10.72
N LEU A 184 -11.11 -0.24 11.07
CA LEU A 184 -11.32 -1.15 12.19
C LEU A 184 -11.24 -0.43 13.55
N ALA A 185 -10.24 0.46 13.72
CA ALA A 185 -10.08 1.26 14.92
C ALA A 185 -11.26 2.21 15.15
N ALA A 186 -11.74 2.89 14.10
CA ALA A 186 -12.92 3.77 14.17
C ALA A 186 -14.18 3.00 14.59
N SER A 187 -14.35 1.77 14.12
CA SER A 187 -15.46 0.91 14.51
C SER A 187 -15.34 0.43 15.97
N ALA A 188 -14.14 0.04 16.39
CA ALA A 188 -13.87 -0.32 17.78
C ALA A 188 -14.14 0.86 18.73
N PHE A 189 -13.74 2.08 18.34
CA PHE A 189 -14.01 3.30 19.10
C PHE A 189 -15.50 3.57 19.24
N SER A 190 -16.28 3.40 18.19
CA SER A 190 -17.75 3.61 18.24
C SER A 190 -18.45 2.64 19.20
N ILE A 191 -17.96 1.39 19.31
CA ILE A 191 -18.47 0.38 20.24
C ILE A 191 -18.08 0.74 21.67
N THR A 192 -16.83 1.12 21.91
CA THR A 192 -16.28 1.46 23.23
C THR A 192 -16.92 2.73 23.80
N LYS A 193 -17.22 3.74 22.95
CA LYS A 193 -17.90 4.97 23.37
C LYS A 193 -19.32 4.70 23.92
N LYS A 194 -20.00 3.70 23.38
CA LYS A 194 -21.31 3.26 23.89
C LYS A 194 -21.21 2.59 25.26
N THR A 195 -20.08 1.98 25.60
CA THR A 195 -19.83 1.27 26.86
C THR A 195 -19.11 2.11 27.94
N GLY A 196 -18.90 3.44 27.69
CA GLY A 196 -18.34 4.35 28.71
C GLY A 196 -16.83 4.22 28.97
N GLY A 197 -16.08 3.54 28.12
CA GLY A 197 -14.66 3.29 28.34
C GLY A 197 -13.71 4.31 27.70
N LEU A 198 -12.79 4.87 28.48
CA LEU A 198 -11.73 5.82 28.11
C LEU A 198 -10.64 5.23 27.18
N SER A 199 -10.79 4.01 26.66
CA SER A 199 -9.75 3.25 25.95
C SER A 199 -9.63 3.60 24.45
N GLY A 200 -10.37 4.61 23.96
CA GLY A 200 -10.30 5.05 22.55
C GLY A 200 -9.01 5.79 22.18
N VAL A 201 -8.40 6.48 23.15
CA VAL A 201 -7.18 7.28 22.92
C VAL A 201 -5.98 6.39 22.57
N GLY A 202 -5.87 5.19 23.15
CA GLY A 202 -4.77 4.26 22.84
C GLY A 202 -4.85 3.59 21.47
N ALA A 203 -6.02 3.56 20.82
CA ALA A 203 -6.15 2.98 19.48
C ALA A 203 -5.75 3.98 18.38
N THR A 204 -6.01 5.26 18.59
CA THR A 204 -5.63 6.33 17.65
C THR A 204 -4.15 6.66 17.73
N THR A 205 -3.56 6.74 18.92
CA THR A 205 -2.11 6.92 19.10
C THR A 205 -1.31 5.76 18.50
N GLY A 206 -1.76 4.51 18.63
CA GLY A 206 -1.11 3.37 18.02
C GLY A 206 -1.06 3.41 16.49
N LEU A 207 -2.05 4.05 15.86
CA LEU A 207 -2.09 4.20 14.41
C LEU A 207 -1.07 5.24 13.89
N PHE A 208 -0.87 6.33 14.62
CA PHE A 208 0.14 7.36 14.29
C PHE A 208 1.57 6.86 14.52
N ILE A 209 1.80 6.09 15.59
CA ILE A 209 3.12 5.51 15.92
C ILE A 209 3.53 4.42 14.92
N ALA A 210 2.57 3.76 14.26
CA ALA A 210 2.84 2.66 13.32
C ALA A 210 3.37 3.12 11.94
N CYS A 211 3.46 4.44 11.68
CA CYS A 211 3.98 4.95 10.40
C CYS A 211 5.18 5.88 10.61
N PRO A 212 6.41 5.36 10.74
CA PRO A 212 7.60 6.17 10.96
C PRO A 212 7.92 7.13 9.80
N THR A 213 7.57 6.78 8.56
CA THR A 213 7.70 7.66 7.40
C THR A 213 6.78 8.89 7.50
N CYS A 214 5.57 8.73 8.08
CA CYS A 214 4.67 9.85 8.34
C CYS A 214 5.24 10.80 9.39
N ILE A 215 5.89 10.25 10.42
CA ILE A 215 6.53 11.03 11.48
C ILE A 215 7.72 11.82 10.92
N SER A 216 8.55 11.21 10.08
CA SER A 216 9.72 11.89 9.50
C SER A 216 9.34 13.06 8.60
N THR A 217 8.32 12.88 7.76
CA THR A 217 7.82 13.97 6.90
C THR A 217 7.17 15.08 7.73
N PHE A 218 6.44 14.71 8.79
CA PHE A 218 5.86 15.67 9.72
C PHE A 218 6.95 16.46 10.45
N PHE A 219 8.01 15.81 10.94
CA PHE A 219 9.16 16.48 11.55
C PHE A 219 9.92 17.37 10.57
N ALA A 220 10.09 16.95 9.31
CA ALA A 220 10.75 17.76 8.30
C ALA A 220 10.04 19.11 8.05
N ILE A 221 8.71 19.14 8.13
CA ILE A 221 7.92 20.37 8.00
C ILE A 221 8.15 21.31 9.19
N PHE A 222 8.39 20.79 10.41
CA PHE A 222 8.49 21.58 11.63
C PHE A 222 9.92 22.03 11.99
N VAL A 223 10.96 21.27 11.60
CA VAL A 223 12.35 21.47 12.08
C VAL A 223 13.18 22.41 11.17
N GLY A 224 12.66 22.77 9.99
CA GLY A 224 13.33 23.71 9.08
C GLY A 224 14.49 23.11 8.27
N SER A 225 14.90 23.82 7.20
CA SER A 225 15.69 23.27 6.09
C SER A 225 17.15 22.87 6.38
N SER A 226 17.82 23.44 7.36
CA SER A 226 19.26 23.18 7.59
C SER A 226 19.57 21.85 8.30
N SER A 227 18.67 21.38 9.16
CA SER A 227 18.80 20.07 9.84
C SER A 227 18.20 18.93 9.01
N VAL A 228 17.40 19.26 8.00
CA VAL A 228 16.66 18.32 7.16
C VAL A 228 17.59 17.46 6.30
N VAL A 229 18.68 17.99 5.76
CA VAL A 229 19.58 17.25 4.86
C VAL A 229 20.21 16.06 5.57
N THR A 230 20.81 16.27 6.74
CA THR A 230 21.45 15.19 7.52
C THR A 230 20.42 14.16 8.01
N PHE A 231 19.24 14.67 8.45
CA PHE A 231 18.14 13.80 8.90
C PHE A 231 17.52 13.01 7.76
N THR A 232 17.39 13.60 6.56
CA THR A 232 16.88 12.93 5.35
C THR A 232 17.82 11.81 4.91
N VAL A 233 19.13 12.04 4.89
CA VAL A 233 20.13 11.00 4.56
C VAL A 233 20.06 9.85 5.58
N LEU A 234 19.97 10.15 6.88
CA LEU A 234 19.82 9.12 7.91
C LEU A 234 18.52 8.33 7.75
N LEU A 235 17.41 9.01 7.44
CA LEU A 235 16.11 8.38 7.22
C LEU A 235 16.07 7.52 5.96
N THR A 236 16.75 7.94 4.89
CA THR A 236 16.85 7.14 3.66
C THR A 236 17.60 5.83 3.92
N GLN A 237 18.68 5.88 4.71
CA GLN A 237 19.40 4.68 5.14
C GLN A 237 18.53 3.74 6.01
N LEU A 238 17.68 4.32 6.85
CA LEU A 238 16.79 3.58 7.74
C LEU A 238 15.44 3.21 7.10
N GLN A 239 15.14 3.71 5.91
CA GLN A 239 13.84 3.52 5.24
C GLN A 239 13.47 2.04 5.08
N THR A 240 14.40 1.21 4.64
CA THR A 240 14.19 -0.24 4.47
C THR A 240 13.87 -0.91 5.81
N LEU A 241 14.56 -0.52 6.88
CA LEU A 241 14.32 -1.03 8.22
C LEU A 241 12.95 -0.61 8.74
N PHE A 242 12.56 0.65 8.54
CA PHE A 242 11.23 1.15 8.92
C PHE A 242 10.11 0.44 8.17
N ILE A 243 10.24 0.24 6.87
CA ILE A 243 9.26 -0.51 6.07
C ILE A 243 9.17 -1.95 6.58
N GLY A 244 10.31 -2.60 6.84
CA GLY A 244 10.39 -3.97 7.37
C GLY A 244 9.72 -4.14 8.73
N ILE A 245 9.73 -3.12 9.59
CA ILE A 245 9.05 -3.14 10.89
C ILE A 245 7.57 -2.76 10.77
N THR A 246 7.25 -1.79 9.93
CA THR A 246 5.89 -1.23 9.81
C THR A 246 4.90 -2.25 9.23
N ILE A 247 5.29 -2.99 8.21
CA ILE A 247 4.40 -4.00 7.59
C ILE A 247 3.96 -5.08 8.58
N PRO A 248 4.85 -5.75 9.34
CA PRO A 248 4.43 -6.71 10.38
C PRO A 248 3.51 -6.09 11.44
N ILE A 249 3.82 -4.88 11.91
CA ILE A 249 2.99 -4.19 12.91
C ILE A 249 1.58 -3.93 12.36
N LEU A 250 1.46 -3.43 11.13
CA LEU A 250 0.18 -3.18 10.47
C LEU A 250 -0.62 -4.46 10.20
N LEU A 251 0.03 -5.61 10.05
CA LEU A 251 -0.62 -6.91 9.90
C LEU A 251 -1.11 -7.49 11.24
N ILE A 252 -0.39 -7.23 12.34
CA ILE A 252 -0.74 -7.73 13.67
C ILE A 252 -1.81 -6.86 14.34
N ALA A 253 -1.79 -5.55 14.14
CA ALA A 253 -2.71 -4.60 14.76
C ALA A 253 -4.21 -4.96 14.59
N PRO A 254 -4.71 -5.36 13.40
CA PRO A 254 -6.09 -5.79 13.22
C PRO A 254 -6.50 -6.97 14.09
N LEU A 255 -5.58 -7.91 14.31
CA LEU A 255 -5.83 -9.10 15.14
C LEU A 255 -5.98 -8.72 16.62
N ILE A 256 -5.16 -7.79 17.11
CA ILE A 256 -5.25 -7.27 18.47
C ILE A 256 -6.56 -6.52 18.68
N ILE A 257 -6.93 -5.64 17.75
CA ILE A 257 -8.19 -4.87 17.80
C ILE A 257 -9.39 -5.82 17.76
N ALA A 258 -9.40 -6.81 16.87
CA ALA A 258 -10.47 -7.79 16.77
C ALA A 258 -10.65 -8.62 18.04
N LYS A 259 -9.54 -9.05 18.67
CA LYS A 259 -9.57 -9.77 19.95
C LYS A 259 -10.20 -8.92 21.05
N LYS A 260 -9.93 -7.61 21.06
CA LYS A 260 -10.51 -6.67 22.01
C LYS A 260 -12.03 -6.52 21.79
N ILE A 261 -12.47 -6.37 20.53
CA ILE A 261 -13.88 -6.29 20.14
C ILE A 261 -14.62 -7.57 20.56
N GLN A 262 -14.04 -8.74 20.27
CA GLN A 262 -14.64 -10.03 20.64
C GLN A 262 -14.86 -10.16 22.14
N ARG A 263 -13.83 -9.86 22.97
CA ARG A 263 -13.94 -9.88 24.42
C ARG A 263 -15.01 -8.93 24.99
N GLN A 264 -15.24 -7.79 24.33
CA GLN A 264 -16.30 -6.87 24.76
C GLN A 264 -17.69 -7.42 24.42
N ASN A 265 -17.85 -8.04 23.25
CA ASN A 265 -19.13 -8.66 22.87
C ASN A 265 -19.49 -9.84 23.77
N ASP A 266 -18.50 -10.67 24.18
CA ASP A 266 -18.72 -11.79 25.08
C ASP A 266 -19.20 -11.30 26.46
N LYS A 267 -18.62 -10.19 26.98
CA LYS A 267 -19.06 -9.59 28.27
C LYS A 267 -20.46 -8.97 28.21
N CYS A 268 -20.89 -8.45 27.06
CA CYS A 268 -22.27 -7.90 26.90
C CYS A 268 -23.30 -9.00 26.62
N GLY A 269 -22.89 -10.20 26.23
CA GLY A 269 -23.78 -11.35 26.02
C GLY A 269 -24.10 -12.14 27.31
N GLU A 270 -23.40 -11.85 28.42
CA GLU A 270 -23.62 -12.45 29.72
C GLU A 270 -24.51 -11.58 30.67
N CYS A 271 -24.93 -10.40 30.21
CA CYS A 271 -25.95 -9.57 30.88
C CYS A 271 -27.31 -9.72 30.22
#